data_25a39d22936cbeb170c0208c6668f95b
#
_entry.id   25a39d22936cbeb170c0208c6668f95b
#
_cell.length_a   1.000
_cell.length_b   1.000
_cell.length_c   1.000
_cell.angle_alpha   90.00
_cell.angle_beta   90.00
_cell.angle_gamma   90.00
#
_symmetry.space_group_name_H-M   'P 1'
#
loop_
_entity.id
_entity.type
_entity.pdbx_description
1 polymer ?
#
loop_
_entity_poly.entity_id
_entity_poly.type
_entity_poly.pdbx_seq_one_letter_code
_entity_poly.pdbx_strand_id
1 'polypeptide(L)'
;MKNRRQEKILELIAAADVDTQEALQKMLINCGFPVTQATISRDIRELKLMKTSAPNGGYRYVTPDSSTARRSLLTDTVTGVDYAMNTVVIKCHTGMAQAACAALDMMQHADIVGTLAGDDTIFVLTRTEQNAADLTEALKAMIWG
;
A
#
# COMPACT_ATOMS: atom_id res chain seq x y z
N MET A 1 -16.26 12.67 -20.19
CA MET A 1 -16.52 11.23 -20.11
C MET A 1 -15.38 10.44 -19.44
N LYS A 2 -14.15 10.62 -19.88
CA LYS A 2 -12.99 9.90 -19.29
C LYS A 2 -12.86 10.11 -17.78
N ASN A 3 -12.87 11.34 -17.30
CA ASN A 3 -12.71 11.65 -15.87
C ASN A 3 -13.81 11.02 -15.02
N ARG A 4 -15.07 11.14 -15.44
CA ARG A 4 -16.20 10.53 -14.73
C ARG A 4 -16.11 9.01 -14.65
N ARG A 5 -15.64 8.37 -15.71
CA ARG A 5 -15.41 6.92 -15.71
C ARG A 5 -14.29 6.54 -14.76
N GLN A 6 -13.18 7.26 -14.76
CA GLN A 6 -12.06 7.01 -13.85
C GLN A 6 -12.43 7.26 -12.39
N GLU A 7 -13.18 8.31 -12.10
CA GLU A 7 -13.76 8.53 -10.77
C GLU A 7 -14.63 7.34 -10.33
N LYS A 8 -15.46 6.84 -11.23
CA LYS A 8 -16.31 5.68 -10.95
C LYS A 8 -15.51 4.41 -10.72
N ILE A 9 -14.40 4.21 -11.43
CA ILE A 9 -13.48 3.09 -11.16
C ILE A 9 -12.95 3.17 -9.73
N LEU A 10 -12.48 4.35 -9.30
CA LEU A 10 -11.96 4.54 -7.94
C LEU A 10 -13.03 4.28 -6.86
N GLU A 11 -14.27 4.73 -7.09
CA GLU A 11 -15.40 4.43 -6.19
C GLU A 11 -15.65 2.93 -6.09
N LEU A 12 -15.69 2.23 -7.21
CA LEU A 12 -15.99 0.80 -7.27
C LEU A 12 -14.93 -0.05 -6.57
N ILE A 13 -13.65 0.24 -6.79
CA ILE A 13 -12.56 -0.51 -6.14
C ILE A 13 -12.43 -0.18 -4.65
N ALA A 14 -12.90 0.99 -4.20
CA ALA A 14 -12.96 1.35 -2.79
C ALA A 14 -14.13 0.66 -2.07
N ALA A 15 -15.24 0.43 -2.77
CA ALA A 15 -16.47 -0.13 -2.18
C ALA A 15 -16.50 -1.67 -2.20
N ALA A 16 -15.76 -2.33 -3.09
CA ALA A 16 -15.78 -3.78 -3.27
C ALA A 16 -14.40 -4.33 -3.67
N ASP A 17 -14.20 -5.61 -3.39
CA ASP A 17 -12.98 -6.32 -3.80
C ASP A 17 -13.09 -6.73 -5.28
N VAL A 18 -12.61 -5.87 -6.16
CA VAL A 18 -12.61 -6.11 -7.61
C VAL A 18 -11.30 -6.81 -7.98
N ASP A 19 -11.38 -8.04 -8.46
CA ASP A 19 -10.24 -8.93 -8.67
C ASP A 19 -9.74 -8.98 -10.12
N THR A 20 -10.61 -8.71 -11.09
CA THR A 20 -10.28 -8.82 -12.51
C THR A 20 -10.73 -7.61 -13.32
N GLN A 21 -10.10 -7.40 -14.48
CA GLN A 21 -10.53 -6.38 -15.44
C GLN A 21 -11.94 -6.63 -15.95
N GLU A 22 -12.30 -7.91 -16.13
CA GLU A 22 -13.65 -8.30 -16.58
C GLU A 22 -14.72 -7.95 -15.55
N ALA A 23 -14.44 -8.21 -14.26
CA ALA A 23 -15.34 -7.83 -13.19
C ALA A 23 -15.54 -6.31 -13.15
N LEU A 24 -14.46 -5.55 -13.26
CA LEU A 24 -14.51 -4.10 -13.31
C LEU A 24 -15.31 -3.60 -14.52
N GLN A 25 -15.12 -4.22 -15.69
CA GLN A 25 -15.89 -3.89 -16.89
C GLN A 25 -17.38 -4.09 -16.70
N LYS A 26 -17.80 -5.22 -16.14
CA LYS A 26 -19.20 -5.51 -15.85
C LYS A 26 -19.80 -4.49 -14.90
N MET A 27 -19.08 -4.15 -13.84
CA MET A 27 -19.54 -3.15 -12.87
C MET A 27 -19.71 -1.77 -13.50
N LEU A 28 -18.79 -1.35 -14.37
CA LEU A 28 -18.89 -0.07 -15.06
C LEU A 28 -20.06 -0.04 -16.05
N ILE A 29 -20.27 -1.11 -16.81
CA ILE A 29 -21.42 -1.23 -17.71
C ILE A 29 -22.73 -1.13 -16.95
N ASN A 30 -22.84 -1.81 -15.80
CA ASN A 30 -24.01 -1.73 -14.93
C ASN A 30 -24.24 -0.33 -14.35
N CYS A 31 -23.18 0.46 -14.22
CA CYS A 31 -23.26 1.87 -13.78
C CYS A 31 -23.51 2.86 -14.94
N GLY A 32 -23.78 2.38 -16.16
CA GLY A 32 -24.05 3.22 -17.31
C GLY A 32 -22.83 3.71 -18.07
N PHE A 33 -21.66 3.09 -17.88
CA PHE A 33 -20.43 3.39 -18.61
C PHE A 33 -20.10 2.25 -19.58
N PRO A 34 -20.56 2.32 -20.83
CA PRO A 34 -20.21 1.32 -21.83
C PRO A 34 -18.71 1.43 -22.15
N VAL A 35 -17.95 0.36 -21.87
CA VAL A 35 -16.49 0.34 -22.01
C VAL A 35 -16.03 -0.99 -22.58
N THR A 36 -14.94 -0.94 -23.32
CA THR A 36 -14.21 -2.12 -23.81
C THR A 36 -13.11 -2.51 -22.82
N GLN A 37 -12.65 -3.76 -22.92
CA GLN A 37 -11.52 -4.24 -22.11
C GLN A 37 -10.25 -3.41 -22.36
N ALA A 38 -9.99 -3.01 -23.61
CA ALA A 38 -8.84 -2.16 -23.95
C ALA A 38 -8.89 -0.80 -23.22
N THR A 39 -10.07 -0.21 -23.12
CA THR A 39 -10.27 1.05 -22.39
C THR A 39 -10.02 0.88 -20.89
N ILE A 40 -10.50 -0.21 -20.30
CA ILE A 40 -10.27 -0.53 -18.89
C ILE A 40 -8.80 -0.76 -18.61
N SER A 41 -8.12 -1.54 -19.44
CA SER A 41 -6.68 -1.78 -19.31
C SER A 41 -5.88 -0.47 -19.35
N ARG A 42 -6.28 0.46 -20.21
CA ARG A 42 -5.68 1.79 -20.28
C ARG A 42 -5.96 2.62 -19.02
N ASP A 43 -7.20 2.63 -18.54
CA ASP A 43 -7.58 3.35 -17.32
C ASP A 43 -6.83 2.81 -16.09
N ILE A 44 -6.71 1.50 -15.95
CA ILE A 44 -5.93 0.87 -14.87
C ILE A 44 -4.49 1.36 -14.90
N ARG A 45 -3.87 1.43 -16.08
CA ARG A 45 -2.50 1.91 -16.24
C ARG A 45 -2.36 3.40 -15.92
N GLU A 46 -3.27 4.22 -16.41
CA GLU A 46 -3.27 5.67 -16.17
C GLU A 46 -3.50 6.02 -14.70
N LEU A 47 -4.40 5.30 -14.03
CA LEU A 47 -4.67 5.45 -12.60
C LEU A 47 -3.61 4.77 -11.72
N LYS A 48 -2.66 4.06 -12.33
CA LYS A 48 -1.59 3.31 -11.65
C LYS A 48 -2.13 2.31 -10.62
N LEU A 49 -3.27 1.70 -10.93
CA LEU A 49 -3.87 0.73 -10.01
C LEU A 49 -2.97 -0.50 -9.86
N MET A 50 -2.90 -1.02 -8.65
CA MET A 50 -2.11 -2.18 -8.28
C MET A 50 -3.03 -3.29 -7.79
N LYS A 51 -2.58 -4.55 -7.93
CA LYS A 51 -3.24 -5.69 -7.28
C LYS A 51 -2.59 -5.98 -5.94
N THR A 52 -3.39 -6.19 -4.92
CA THR A 52 -2.95 -6.65 -3.60
C THR A 52 -3.84 -7.77 -3.12
N SER A 53 -3.38 -8.51 -2.11
CA SER A 53 -4.16 -9.59 -1.50
C SER A 53 -5.45 -9.05 -0.88
N ALA A 54 -6.56 -9.73 -1.13
CA ALA A 54 -7.84 -9.41 -0.52
C ALA A 54 -8.01 -10.14 0.84
N PRO A 55 -8.76 -9.57 1.80
CA PRO A 55 -8.94 -10.16 3.12
C PRO A 55 -9.53 -11.59 3.09
N ASN A 56 -10.36 -11.88 2.10
CA ASN A 56 -11.05 -13.17 1.94
C ASN A 56 -10.32 -14.14 1.01
N GLY A 57 -9.04 -13.88 0.72
CA GLY A 57 -8.26 -14.61 -0.27
C GLY A 57 -8.39 -14.01 -1.68
N GLY A 58 -7.49 -14.37 -2.58
CA GLY A 58 -7.41 -13.79 -3.92
C GLY A 58 -6.79 -12.39 -3.92
N TYR A 59 -7.13 -11.60 -4.93
CA TYR A 59 -6.55 -10.28 -5.16
C TYR A 59 -7.62 -9.23 -5.38
N ARG A 60 -7.26 -7.96 -5.20
CA ARG A 60 -8.11 -6.81 -5.52
C ARG A 60 -7.29 -5.65 -6.05
N TYR A 61 -7.92 -4.80 -6.86
CA TYR A 61 -7.32 -3.55 -7.28
C TYR A 61 -7.39 -2.50 -6.18
N VAL A 62 -6.28 -1.77 -6.02
CA VAL A 62 -6.16 -0.65 -5.06
C VAL A 62 -5.42 0.52 -5.72
N THR A 63 -5.65 1.72 -5.20
CA THR A 63 -4.85 2.88 -5.60
C THR A 63 -3.46 2.85 -4.96
N PRO A 64 -2.43 3.43 -5.62
CA PRO A 64 -1.07 3.46 -5.04
C PRO A 64 -1.01 4.17 -3.69
N ASP A 65 -1.88 5.15 -3.47
CA ASP A 65 -1.92 5.96 -2.25
C ASP A 65 -2.83 5.36 -1.16
N SER A 66 -3.44 4.20 -1.41
CA SER A 66 -4.30 3.56 -0.43
C SER A 66 -3.49 3.01 0.75
N SER A 67 -4.06 3.08 1.95
CA SER A 67 -3.46 2.46 3.14
C SER A 67 -3.24 0.95 2.96
N THR A 68 -4.12 0.30 2.21
CA THR A 68 -4.02 -1.13 1.90
C THR A 68 -2.81 -1.43 1.02
N ALA A 69 -2.54 -0.63 -0.02
CA ALA A 69 -1.38 -0.81 -0.89
C ALA A 69 -0.06 -0.63 -0.11
N ARG A 70 0.01 0.38 0.76
CA ARG A 70 1.16 0.61 1.63
C ARG A 70 1.40 -0.54 2.59
N ARG A 71 0.34 -1.01 3.23
CA ARG A 71 0.40 -2.16 4.13
C ARG A 71 0.86 -3.42 3.41
N SER A 72 0.32 -3.69 2.24
CA SER A 72 0.70 -4.84 1.42
C SER A 72 2.18 -4.78 1.03
N LEU A 73 2.67 -3.61 0.60
CA LEU A 73 4.08 -3.44 0.27
C LEU A 73 4.98 -3.71 1.48
N LEU A 74 4.64 -3.21 2.66
CA LEU A 74 5.40 -3.48 3.88
C LEU A 74 5.37 -4.96 4.25
N THR A 75 4.22 -5.61 4.15
CA THR A 75 4.08 -7.05 4.43
C THR A 75 4.95 -7.89 3.49
N ASP A 76 5.02 -7.53 2.22
CA ASP A 76 5.77 -8.27 1.21
C ASP A 76 7.29 -8.02 1.25
N THR A 77 7.73 -6.89 1.79
CA THR A 77 9.12 -6.46 1.74
C THR A 77 9.86 -6.55 3.06
N VAL A 78 9.18 -6.37 4.19
CA VAL A 78 9.77 -6.34 5.53
C VAL A 78 9.95 -7.75 6.07
N THR A 79 11.16 -8.05 6.54
CA THR A 79 11.52 -9.35 7.12
C THR A 79 11.66 -9.30 8.64
N GLY A 80 11.88 -8.15 9.22
CA GLY A 80 12.00 -7.99 10.67
C GLY A 80 11.92 -6.53 11.09
N VAL A 81 11.48 -6.32 12.33
CA VAL A 81 11.43 -5.00 12.98
C VAL A 81 11.96 -5.13 14.38
N ASP A 82 12.89 -4.26 14.77
CA ASP A 82 13.44 -4.19 16.11
C ASP A 82 13.80 -2.73 16.43
N TYR A 83 14.16 -2.43 17.66
CA TYR A 83 14.60 -1.10 18.04
C TYR A 83 15.73 -1.15 19.05
N ALA A 84 16.52 -0.09 19.09
CA ALA A 84 17.52 0.18 20.13
C ALA A 84 17.44 1.65 20.50
N MET A 85 17.29 1.93 21.80
CA MET A 85 17.10 3.29 22.27
C MET A 85 15.93 3.97 21.54
N ASN A 86 16.18 5.07 20.85
CA ASN A 86 15.15 5.81 20.09
C ASN A 86 15.18 5.54 18.57
N THR A 87 15.84 4.48 18.15
CA THR A 87 15.96 4.12 16.73
C THR A 87 15.28 2.78 16.46
N VAL A 88 14.34 2.79 15.51
CA VAL A 88 13.73 1.57 15.00
C VAL A 88 14.50 1.11 13.78
N VAL A 89 14.78 -0.19 13.70
CA VAL A 89 15.47 -0.82 12.58
C VAL A 89 14.50 -1.77 11.90
N ILE A 90 14.26 -1.53 10.61
CA ILE A 90 13.40 -2.36 9.78
C ILE A 90 14.28 -3.10 8.78
N LYS A 91 14.24 -4.42 8.84
CA LYS A 91 14.94 -5.28 7.87
C LYS A 91 14.00 -5.62 6.73
N CYS A 92 14.54 -5.59 5.51
CA CYS A 92 13.81 -5.87 4.28
C CYS A 92 14.54 -6.90 3.43
N HIS A 93 13.84 -7.44 2.44
CA HIS A 93 14.51 -8.18 1.38
C HIS A 93 15.49 -7.28 0.63
N THR A 94 16.56 -7.86 0.08
CA THR A 94 17.61 -7.14 -0.65
C THR A 94 17.00 -6.25 -1.73
N GLY A 95 17.41 -4.98 -1.76
CA GLY A 95 16.95 -4.00 -2.75
C GLY A 95 15.58 -3.40 -2.47
N MET A 96 14.89 -3.78 -1.38
CA MET A 96 13.50 -3.36 -1.13
C MET A 96 13.37 -2.26 -0.08
N ALA A 97 14.44 -1.88 0.60
CA ALA A 97 14.36 -0.92 1.70
C ALA A 97 13.87 0.47 1.25
N GLN A 98 14.27 0.94 0.08
CA GLN A 98 13.84 2.25 -0.44
C GLN A 98 12.31 2.29 -0.66
N ALA A 99 11.75 1.25 -1.28
CA ALA A 99 10.32 1.15 -1.52
C ALA A 99 9.53 1.05 -0.20
N ALA A 100 9.98 0.23 0.73
CA ALA A 100 9.37 0.09 2.05
C ALA A 100 9.44 1.40 2.86
N CYS A 101 10.56 2.11 2.80
CA CYS A 101 10.74 3.40 3.46
C CYS A 101 9.79 4.47 2.89
N ALA A 102 9.64 4.52 1.57
CA ALA A 102 8.69 5.43 0.94
C ALA A 102 7.25 5.16 1.39
N ALA A 103 6.86 3.89 1.49
CA ALA A 103 5.55 3.51 2.00
C ALA A 103 5.36 3.91 3.47
N LEU A 104 6.38 3.75 4.29
CA LEU A 104 6.36 4.17 5.70
C LEU A 104 6.23 5.69 5.83
N ASP A 105 7.00 6.45 5.05
CA ASP A 105 6.97 7.93 5.07
C ASP A 105 5.59 8.47 4.72
N MET A 106 4.88 7.84 3.79
CA MET A 106 3.52 8.24 3.41
C MET A 106 2.48 8.03 4.51
N MET A 107 2.78 7.24 5.53
CA MET A 107 1.89 7.04 6.68
C MET A 107 1.90 8.24 7.64
N GLN A 108 2.88 9.11 7.54
CA GLN A 108 3.01 10.33 8.34
C GLN A 108 2.83 10.10 9.85
N HIS A 109 3.53 9.10 10.39
CA HIS A 109 3.44 8.77 11.80
C HIS A 109 4.04 9.89 12.67
N ALA A 110 3.28 10.37 13.65
CA ALA A 110 3.63 11.55 14.45
C ALA A 110 4.94 11.40 15.25
N ASP A 111 5.27 10.17 15.65
CA ASP A 111 6.46 9.88 16.47
C ASP A 111 7.75 9.76 15.65
N ILE A 112 7.65 9.73 14.32
CA ILE A 112 8.81 9.62 13.44
C ILE A 112 9.40 11.01 13.20
N VAL A 113 10.66 11.18 13.56
CA VAL A 113 11.44 12.40 13.27
C VAL A 113 11.98 12.35 11.85
N GLY A 114 12.46 11.21 11.41
CA GLY A 114 12.98 11.00 10.07
C GLY A 114 13.31 9.55 9.80
N THR A 115 13.53 9.22 8.54
CA THR A 115 13.86 7.88 8.07
C THR A 115 15.04 7.91 7.12
N LEU A 116 15.80 6.82 7.09
CA LEU A 116 16.91 6.62 6.17
C LEU A 116 16.96 5.16 5.73
N ALA A 117 16.85 4.93 4.43
CA ALA A 117 16.89 3.59 3.87
C ALA A 117 18.23 3.30 3.17
N GLY A 118 18.78 2.13 3.48
CA GLY A 118 19.87 1.53 2.71
C GLY A 118 19.33 0.59 1.66
N ASP A 119 20.03 -0.51 1.41
CA ASP A 119 19.62 -1.55 0.45
C ASP A 119 18.54 -2.48 1.04
N ASP A 120 18.77 -3.01 2.23
CA ASP A 120 17.92 -3.98 2.92
C ASP A 120 17.52 -3.56 4.34
N THR A 121 17.87 -2.36 4.76
CA THR A 121 17.68 -1.88 6.14
C THR A 121 17.21 -0.44 6.13
N ILE A 122 16.22 -0.14 6.99
CA ILE A 122 15.72 1.22 7.22
C ILE A 122 16.01 1.58 8.67
N PHE A 123 16.57 2.77 8.91
CA PHE A 123 16.66 3.40 10.23
C PHE A 123 15.56 4.44 10.36
N VAL A 124 14.78 4.33 11.42
CA VAL A 124 13.70 5.25 11.75
C VAL A 124 14.03 5.93 13.08
N LEU A 125 14.25 7.23 13.03
CA LEU A 125 14.53 8.01 14.23
C LEU A 125 13.23 8.47 14.87
N THR A 126 13.07 8.16 16.14
CA THR A 126 11.97 8.64 16.99
C THR A 126 12.52 9.58 18.08
N ARG A 127 11.62 10.26 18.81
CA ARG A 127 12.04 11.22 19.83
C ARG A 127 12.46 10.58 21.14
N THR A 128 11.85 9.45 21.50
CA THR A 128 12.10 8.76 22.76
C THR A 128 12.21 7.25 22.56
N GLU A 129 12.81 6.58 23.54
CA GLU A 129 12.86 5.11 23.54
C GLU A 129 11.46 4.49 23.58
N GLN A 130 10.53 5.10 24.33
CA GLN A 130 9.15 4.62 24.37
C GLN A 130 8.47 4.73 23.01
N ASN A 131 8.69 5.82 22.29
CA ASN A 131 8.17 5.98 20.93
C ASN A 131 8.71 4.91 19.98
N ALA A 132 9.99 4.56 20.11
CA ALA A 132 10.60 3.49 19.31
C ALA A 132 9.99 2.12 19.66
N ALA A 133 9.79 1.81 20.92
CA ALA A 133 9.15 0.58 21.35
C ALA A 133 7.71 0.49 20.84
N ASP A 134 6.93 1.54 21.00
CA ASP A 134 5.53 1.60 20.56
C ASP A 134 5.40 1.48 19.03
N LEU A 135 6.27 2.17 18.29
CA LEU A 135 6.28 2.07 16.82
C LEU A 135 6.66 0.66 16.36
N THR A 136 7.62 0.04 17.00
CA THR A 136 8.03 -1.36 16.71
C THR A 136 6.86 -2.31 16.86
N GLU A 137 6.12 -2.23 17.97
CA GLU A 137 4.96 -3.07 18.21
C GLU A 137 3.82 -2.78 17.22
N ALA A 138 3.58 -1.50 16.91
CA ALA A 138 2.58 -1.10 15.92
C ALA A 138 2.90 -1.64 14.52
N LEU A 139 4.16 -1.57 14.09
CA LEU A 139 4.61 -2.10 12.81
C LEU A 139 4.50 -3.63 12.75
N LYS A 140 4.91 -4.33 13.81
CA LYS A 140 4.76 -5.79 13.90
C LYS A 140 3.29 -6.20 13.81
N ALA A 141 2.40 -5.53 14.52
CA ALA A 141 0.97 -5.81 14.47
C ALA A 141 0.37 -5.55 13.08
N MET A 142 0.80 -4.48 12.41
CA MET A 142 0.34 -4.15 11.07
C MET A 142 0.83 -5.14 10.01
N ILE A 143 2.07 -5.63 10.14
CA ILE A 143 2.70 -6.50 9.14
C ILE A 143 2.34 -7.97 9.38
N TRP A 144 2.37 -8.43 10.62
CA TRP A 144 2.22 -9.86 10.98
C TRP A 144 1.04 -10.16 11.91
N GLY A 145 0.39 -9.13 12.39
CA GLY A 145 -0.79 -9.29 13.23
C GLY A 145 -2.01 -9.67 12.45
#